data_1e4f663c33a50bf9d923b41877c50e6f
#
_entry.id   1e4f663c33a50bf9d923b41877c50e6f
#
_cell.length_a   1.000
_cell.length_b   1.000
_cell.length_c   1.000
_cell.angle_alpha   90.00
_cell.angle_beta   90.00
_cell.angle_gamma   90.00
#
_symmetry.space_group_name_H-M   'P 1'
#
loop_
_entity.id
_entity.type
_entity.pdbx_description
1 polymer ?
#
loop_
_entity_poly.entity_id
_entity_poly.type
_entity_poly.pdbx_seq_one_letter_code
_entity_poly.pdbx_strand_id
1 'polypeptide(L)'
;MIGIQSSGDTYRRPWGSRRTFRRLSLQVWGKPLGLCKLSISYTVASETNTMTLILGYWDIRGLAHAIRLLLEYTDSSYEEKKYTMGDAPDYDRSQWLSDKFKLGLDFPNLPYLIDGAHKLTQSNAILRYIARKHNMCGETEEEKIRVDVLENQANDTSEALASLCYSPDFEKLKPGYLKEIPEKMKPFSEFLGKRPWFAGDKLTYVDFLAYDVLDLYRIFDPKCLDEFPNLKAFLSRFEGLERISAYMRSSRFLPHPVYSKMAMWGNK
;
A
#
# COMPACT_ATOMS: atom_id res chain seq x y z
N MET A 1 -39.03 -28.43 -37.14
CA MET A 1 -38.11 -27.34 -37.52
C MET A 1 -38.64 -26.06 -36.89
N ILE A 2 -37.99 -25.58 -35.85
CA ILE A 2 -38.26 -24.24 -35.30
C ILE A 2 -36.93 -23.53 -35.31
N GLY A 3 -36.75 -22.60 -36.23
CA GLY A 3 -35.57 -21.78 -36.29
C GLY A 3 -35.73 -20.55 -35.35
N ILE A 4 -34.81 -20.34 -34.48
CA ILE A 4 -34.70 -19.12 -33.68
C ILE A 4 -33.55 -18.32 -34.26
N GLN A 5 -33.85 -17.21 -34.93
CA GLN A 5 -32.90 -16.15 -35.26
C GLN A 5 -32.78 -15.24 -34.01
N SER A 6 -31.60 -15.11 -33.45
CA SER A 6 -31.30 -14.07 -32.47
C SER A 6 -30.41 -13.02 -33.12
N SER A 7 -30.94 -11.81 -33.22
CA SER A 7 -30.17 -10.60 -33.50
C SER A 7 -29.31 -10.26 -32.28
N GLY A 8 -28.03 -10.04 -32.50
CA GLY A 8 -27.12 -9.64 -31.45
C GLY A 8 -27.12 -8.13 -31.25
N ASP A 9 -27.65 -7.65 -30.14
CA ASP A 9 -27.46 -6.29 -29.70
C ASP A 9 -26.21 -6.21 -28.82
N THR A 10 -25.22 -5.41 -29.25
CA THR A 10 -24.04 -5.11 -28.47
C THR A 10 -24.30 -3.86 -27.62
N TYR A 11 -24.50 -4.05 -26.33
CA TYR A 11 -24.57 -2.95 -25.38
C TYR A 11 -23.16 -2.62 -24.87
N ARG A 12 -22.67 -1.39 -25.16
CA ARG A 12 -21.41 -0.87 -24.64
C ARG A 12 -21.62 -0.24 -23.28
N ARG A 13 -20.99 -0.77 -22.24
CA ARG A 13 -20.79 -0.07 -20.97
C ARG A 13 -19.41 0.60 -20.96
N PRO A 14 -19.23 1.75 -20.24
CA PRO A 14 -18.05 2.59 -20.36
C PRO A 14 -16.79 2.10 -19.63
N TRP A 15 -16.73 0.87 -19.18
CA TRP A 15 -15.51 0.31 -18.55
C TRP A 15 -15.25 -1.07 -19.16
N GLY A 16 -14.15 -1.12 -19.94
CA GLY A 16 -13.89 -2.20 -20.89
C GLY A 16 -13.52 -3.54 -20.27
N SER A 17 -14.48 -4.44 -20.18
CA SER A 17 -14.20 -5.86 -20.22
C SER A 17 -14.92 -6.47 -21.42
N ARG A 18 -14.19 -6.98 -22.39
CA ARG A 18 -14.77 -7.74 -23.51
C ARG A 18 -15.09 -9.16 -23.03
N ARG A 19 -16.37 -9.52 -23.00
CA ARG A 19 -16.79 -10.92 -22.89
C ARG A 19 -16.99 -11.49 -24.29
N THR A 20 -16.17 -12.45 -24.67
CA THR A 20 -16.37 -13.25 -25.87
C THR A 20 -17.26 -14.44 -25.53
N PHE A 21 -18.45 -14.52 -26.12
CA PHE A 21 -19.32 -15.69 -26.03
C PHE A 21 -18.98 -16.65 -27.18
N ARG A 22 -18.56 -17.86 -26.85
CA ARG A 22 -18.52 -18.95 -27.85
C ARG A 22 -19.89 -19.61 -27.90
N ARG A 23 -20.47 -19.64 -29.08
CA ARG A 23 -21.74 -20.31 -29.40
C ARG A 23 -21.46 -21.83 -29.48
N LEU A 24 -22.07 -22.64 -28.62
CA LEU A 24 -22.16 -24.08 -28.80
C LEU A 24 -23.54 -24.39 -29.37
N SER A 25 -23.57 -24.95 -30.59
CA SER A 25 -24.79 -25.49 -31.20
C SER A 25 -24.91 -26.96 -30.81
N LEU A 26 -25.99 -27.33 -30.13
CA LEU A 26 -26.40 -28.70 -29.90
C LEU A 26 -27.48 -29.06 -30.90
N GLN A 27 -27.22 -30.05 -31.74
CA GLN A 27 -28.27 -30.71 -32.55
C GLN A 27 -28.79 -31.89 -31.74
N VAL A 28 -30.09 -31.88 -31.43
CA VAL A 28 -30.78 -33.00 -30.82
C VAL A 28 -31.68 -33.67 -31.85
N TRP A 29 -31.40 -34.93 -32.14
CA TRP A 29 -32.26 -35.82 -32.91
C TRP A 29 -32.90 -36.82 -31.93
N GLY A 30 -34.25 -36.90 -31.88
CA GLY A 30 -34.95 -37.92 -31.12
C GLY A 30 -36.28 -37.50 -30.51
N LYS A 31 -37.29 -38.37 -30.57
CA LYS A 31 -38.70 -38.20 -30.20
C LYS A 31 -38.97 -37.85 -28.74
N PRO A 32 -40.15 -37.26 -28.41
CA PRO A 32 -40.44 -36.67 -27.10
C PRO A 32 -40.87 -37.70 -26.06
N LEU A 33 -40.14 -37.81 -24.96
CA LEU A 33 -40.58 -38.49 -23.72
C LEU A 33 -39.92 -37.79 -22.51
N GLY A 34 -40.71 -37.18 -21.70
CA GLY A 34 -40.35 -36.80 -20.33
C GLY A 34 -39.58 -35.51 -20.14
N LEU A 35 -40.12 -34.58 -19.33
CA LEU A 35 -39.46 -33.37 -18.84
C LEU A 35 -38.22 -33.73 -18.00
N CYS A 36 -37.06 -33.69 -18.66
CA CYS A 36 -35.77 -33.74 -17.96
C CYS A 36 -35.37 -32.32 -17.63
N LYS A 37 -35.38 -31.94 -16.32
CA LYS A 37 -34.76 -30.68 -15.86
C LYS A 37 -33.24 -30.81 -15.97
N LEU A 38 -32.66 -30.33 -17.04
CA LEU A 38 -31.21 -30.13 -17.14
C LEU A 38 -30.83 -28.84 -16.41
N SER A 39 -30.22 -29.00 -15.24
CA SER A 39 -29.51 -27.89 -14.59
C SER A 39 -28.12 -27.79 -15.21
N ILE A 40 -27.91 -26.74 -15.98
CA ILE A 40 -26.59 -26.41 -16.53
C ILE A 40 -25.91 -25.49 -15.53
N SER A 41 -24.96 -26.01 -14.75
CA SER A 41 -24.07 -25.17 -13.93
C SER A 41 -22.98 -24.61 -14.82
N TYR A 42 -22.97 -23.29 -14.96
CA TYR A 42 -21.87 -22.59 -15.61
C TYR A 42 -20.80 -22.27 -14.59
N THR A 43 -19.65 -22.93 -14.69
CA THR A 43 -18.44 -22.47 -13.99
C THR A 43 -17.81 -21.42 -14.90
N VAL A 44 -18.04 -20.15 -14.59
CA VAL A 44 -17.30 -19.06 -15.21
C VAL A 44 -15.92 -19.03 -14.56
N ALA A 45 -14.95 -19.69 -15.15
CA ALA A 45 -13.56 -19.40 -14.85
C ALA A 45 -13.27 -17.97 -15.38
N SER A 46 -13.34 -16.97 -14.51
CA SER A 46 -12.75 -15.68 -14.82
C SER A 46 -11.23 -15.85 -14.71
N GLU A 47 -10.57 -16.11 -15.82
CA GLU A 47 -9.15 -15.77 -15.92
C GLU A 47 -9.06 -14.24 -15.79
N THR A 48 -9.02 -13.75 -14.54
CA THR A 48 -8.49 -12.44 -14.26
C THR A 48 -7.00 -12.54 -14.56
N ASN A 49 -6.62 -12.07 -15.73
CA ASN A 49 -5.22 -11.77 -16.02
C ASN A 49 -4.85 -10.59 -15.09
N THR A 50 -4.61 -10.90 -13.82
CA THR A 50 -4.15 -9.95 -12.83
C THR A 50 -2.69 -9.67 -13.17
N MET A 51 -2.49 -8.58 -13.93
CA MET A 51 -1.13 -8.08 -14.14
C MET A 51 -0.52 -7.82 -12.77
N THR A 52 0.62 -8.43 -12.52
CA THR A 52 1.36 -8.27 -11.27
C THR A 52 1.77 -6.80 -11.13
N LEU A 53 1.47 -6.19 -9.98
CA LEU A 53 1.91 -4.84 -9.65
C LEU A 53 3.44 -4.80 -9.56
N ILE A 54 4.06 -3.70 -10.00
CA ILE A 54 5.50 -3.50 -9.82
C ILE A 54 5.70 -2.30 -8.90
N LEU A 55 6.27 -2.55 -7.71
CA LEU A 55 6.69 -1.51 -6.77
C LEU A 55 8.19 -1.27 -6.95
N GLY A 56 8.58 -0.07 -7.34
CA GLY A 56 9.99 0.30 -7.44
C GLY A 56 10.42 1.23 -6.31
N TYR A 57 11.46 0.85 -5.57
CA TYR A 57 12.04 1.68 -4.51
C TYR A 57 13.49 1.30 -4.22
N TRP A 58 14.17 2.10 -3.39
CA TRP A 58 15.45 1.72 -2.80
C TRP A 58 15.30 0.47 -1.94
N ASP A 59 16.36 -0.36 -1.83
CA ASP A 59 16.37 -1.52 -0.93
C ASP A 59 16.56 -1.08 0.53
N ILE A 60 15.62 -0.29 1.00
CA ILE A 60 15.49 0.24 2.36
C ILE A 60 14.01 0.27 2.77
N ARG A 61 13.74 0.45 4.05
CA ARG A 61 12.39 0.68 4.58
C ARG A 61 11.76 1.94 3.95
N GLY A 62 12.28 3.11 4.27
CA GLY A 62 11.93 4.43 3.72
C GLY A 62 10.44 4.62 3.43
N LEU A 63 10.14 5.41 2.41
CA LEU A 63 8.77 5.75 2.00
C LEU A 63 7.95 4.57 1.43
N ALA A 64 8.58 3.42 1.16
CA ALA A 64 7.87 2.25 0.64
C ALA A 64 7.33 1.34 1.75
N HIS A 65 7.66 1.57 3.03
CA HIS A 65 7.28 0.65 4.10
C HIS A 65 5.75 0.54 4.26
N ALA A 66 5.06 1.67 4.39
CA ALA A 66 3.59 1.68 4.48
C ALA A 66 2.94 1.08 3.21
N ILE A 67 3.54 1.29 2.03
CA ILE A 67 3.06 0.72 0.77
C ILE A 67 3.18 -0.81 0.78
N ARG A 68 4.33 -1.35 1.21
CA ARG A 68 4.55 -2.79 1.35
C ARG A 68 3.53 -3.40 2.30
N LEU A 69 3.37 -2.81 3.49
CA LEU A 69 2.39 -3.26 4.47
C LEU A 69 0.96 -3.28 3.91
N LEU A 70 0.56 -2.24 3.17
CA LEU A 70 -0.78 -2.17 2.57
C LEU A 70 -0.97 -3.22 1.46
N LEU A 71 0.03 -3.45 0.60
CA LEU A 71 0.00 -4.48 -0.44
C LEU A 71 -0.13 -5.88 0.17
N GLU A 72 0.65 -6.17 1.21
CA GLU A 72 0.59 -7.44 1.94
C GLU A 72 -0.76 -7.65 2.65
N TYR A 73 -1.27 -6.60 3.30
CA TYR A 73 -2.57 -6.67 3.96
C TYR A 73 -3.72 -6.93 2.98
N THR A 74 -3.66 -6.31 1.81
CA THR A 74 -4.69 -6.44 0.76
C THR A 74 -4.53 -7.70 -0.09
N ASP A 75 -3.53 -8.54 0.19
CA ASP A 75 -3.23 -9.74 -0.61
C ASP A 75 -2.99 -9.42 -2.09
N SER A 76 -2.42 -8.26 -2.35
CA SER A 76 -2.11 -7.81 -3.69
C SER A 76 -0.86 -8.54 -4.21
N SER A 77 -0.97 -9.18 -5.37
CA SER A 77 0.21 -9.75 -6.03
C SER A 77 1.08 -8.63 -6.58
N TYR A 78 2.34 -8.56 -6.14
CA TYR A 78 3.29 -7.56 -6.61
C TYR A 78 4.71 -8.11 -6.67
N GLU A 79 5.49 -7.54 -7.58
CA GLU A 79 6.94 -7.70 -7.66
C GLU A 79 7.63 -6.44 -7.18
N GLU A 80 8.76 -6.57 -6.53
CA GLU A 80 9.51 -5.43 -6.04
C GLU A 80 10.79 -5.24 -6.86
N LYS A 81 10.88 -4.09 -7.54
CA LYS A 81 12.10 -3.63 -8.20
C LYS A 81 12.90 -2.82 -7.18
N LYS A 82 13.89 -3.46 -6.58
CA LYS A 82 14.80 -2.83 -5.62
C LYS A 82 15.97 -2.18 -6.31
N TYR A 83 16.29 -0.96 -5.92
CA TYR A 83 17.46 -0.21 -6.37
C TYR A 83 18.45 -0.07 -5.21
N THR A 84 19.72 -0.22 -5.51
CA THR A 84 20.79 -0.06 -4.52
C THR A 84 21.54 1.26 -4.73
N MET A 85 22.07 1.78 -3.65
CA MET A 85 22.95 2.94 -3.65
C MET A 85 24.36 2.48 -3.31
N GLY A 86 25.35 2.98 -4.05
CA GLY A 86 26.77 2.75 -3.77
C GLY A 86 27.19 3.29 -2.41
N ASP A 87 28.42 2.96 -2.00
CA ASP A 87 29.00 3.47 -0.76
C ASP A 87 29.55 4.89 -0.93
N ALA A 88 29.86 5.54 0.19
CA ALA A 88 30.58 6.79 0.22
C ALA A 88 31.97 6.66 -0.46
N PRO A 89 32.51 7.71 -1.07
CA PRO A 89 31.97 9.07 -1.10
C PRO A 89 30.95 9.33 -2.22
N ASP A 90 30.88 8.46 -3.24
CA ASP A 90 30.18 8.75 -4.49
C ASP A 90 28.67 8.47 -4.41
N TYR A 91 28.25 7.57 -3.50
CA TYR A 91 26.86 7.13 -3.36
C TYR A 91 26.20 6.85 -4.71
N ASP A 92 26.84 6.01 -5.55
CA ASP A 92 26.40 5.73 -6.92
C ASP A 92 24.92 5.34 -6.99
N ARG A 93 24.18 6.00 -7.87
CA ARG A 93 22.73 5.80 -8.13
C ARG A 93 22.47 5.41 -9.58
N SER A 94 23.49 5.00 -10.30
CA SER A 94 23.42 4.71 -11.75
C SER A 94 22.33 3.70 -12.08
N GLN A 95 22.11 2.70 -11.22
CA GLN A 95 21.05 1.70 -11.39
C GLN A 95 19.66 2.35 -11.50
N TRP A 96 19.33 3.29 -10.62
CA TRP A 96 18.08 4.05 -10.70
C TRP A 96 18.10 5.05 -11.88
N LEU A 97 19.18 5.77 -12.04
CA LEU A 97 19.28 6.80 -13.08
C LEU A 97 19.16 6.23 -14.49
N SER A 98 19.59 4.99 -14.71
CA SER A 98 19.43 4.29 -15.99
C SER A 98 17.98 3.99 -16.36
N ASP A 99 17.12 3.79 -15.35
CA ASP A 99 15.69 3.46 -15.53
C ASP A 99 14.79 4.69 -15.46
N LYS A 100 15.19 5.71 -14.72
CA LYS A 100 14.38 6.84 -14.27
C LYS A 100 13.47 7.45 -15.35
N PHE A 101 14.01 7.68 -16.54
CA PHE A 101 13.28 8.33 -17.64
C PHE A 101 12.74 7.35 -18.69
N LYS A 102 12.89 6.03 -18.47
CA LYS A 102 12.42 4.99 -19.40
C LYS A 102 11.12 4.34 -18.96
N LEU A 103 10.69 4.56 -17.71
CA LEU A 103 9.51 3.94 -17.12
C LEU A 103 8.19 4.57 -17.59
N GLY A 104 8.22 5.76 -18.21
CA GLY A 104 7.03 6.49 -18.64
C GLY A 104 6.22 7.04 -17.47
N LEU A 105 6.90 7.49 -16.42
CA LEU A 105 6.32 8.16 -15.26
C LEU A 105 6.22 9.67 -15.55
N ASP A 106 5.10 10.31 -15.18
CA ASP A 106 4.92 11.75 -15.37
C ASP A 106 5.92 12.58 -14.56
N PHE A 107 6.15 12.17 -13.31
CA PHE A 107 7.13 12.74 -12.39
C PHE A 107 8.10 11.66 -11.92
N PRO A 108 9.15 11.32 -12.70
CA PRO A 108 10.04 10.20 -12.40
C PRO A 108 10.72 10.34 -11.04
N ASN A 109 10.32 9.53 -10.08
CA ASN A 109 10.85 9.49 -8.71
C ASN A 109 10.61 8.09 -8.08
N LEU A 110 11.17 7.88 -6.90
CA LEU A 110 10.98 6.71 -6.04
C LEU A 110 10.22 7.11 -4.76
N PRO A 111 9.24 6.32 -4.30
CA PRO A 111 8.74 5.09 -4.91
C PRO A 111 7.91 5.34 -6.17
N TYR A 112 7.81 4.32 -7.02
CA TYR A 112 6.83 4.24 -8.08
C TYR A 112 6.02 2.95 -8.01
N LEU A 113 4.80 2.96 -8.55
CA LEU A 113 3.95 1.79 -8.75
C LEU A 113 3.51 1.72 -10.21
N ILE A 114 3.64 0.52 -10.81
CA ILE A 114 3.11 0.22 -12.14
C ILE A 114 2.04 -0.86 -12.00
N ASP A 115 0.83 -0.55 -12.48
CA ASP A 115 -0.32 -1.46 -12.56
C ASP A 115 -0.88 -1.41 -13.98
N GLY A 116 -0.34 -2.24 -14.85
CA GLY A 116 -0.68 -2.23 -16.26
C GLY A 116 -0.43 -0.89 -16.92
N ALA A 117 -1.49 -0.19 -17.30
CA ALA A 117 -1.42 1.14 -17.92
C ALA A 117 -1.24 2.28 -16.90
N HIS A 118 -1.49 2.01 -15.62
CA HIS A 118 -1.36 3.03 -14.57
C HIS A 118 0.07 3.05 -14.03
N LYS A 119 0.70 4.22 -14.07
CA LYS A 119 2.07 4.45 -13.60
C LYS A 119 2.06 5.63 -12.65
N LEU A 120 2.40 5.38 -11.40
CA LEU A 120 2.27 6.36 -10.32
C LEU A 120 3.60 6.58 -9.62
N THR A 121 3.84 7.82 -9.23
CA THR A 121 4.83 8.22 -8.22
C THR A 121 4.11 8.91 -7.07
N GLN A 122 4.87 9.35 -6.05
CA GLN A 122 4.38 9.89 -4.79
C GLN A 122 3.79 8.82 -3.87
N SER A 123 4.44 8.56 -2.74
CA SER A 123 4.09 7.49 -1.81
C SER A 123 2.62 7.53 -1.38
N ASN A 124 2.08 8.72 -1.07
CA ASN A 124 0.68 8.89 -0.67
C ASN A 124 -0.29 8.68 -1.84
N ALA A 125 0.07 9.08 -3.06
CA ALA A 125 -0.76 8.79 -4.24
C ALA A 125 -0.84 7.29 -4.51
N ILE A 126 0.27 6.56 -4.31
CA ILE A 126 0.33 5.11 -4.42
C ILE A 126 -0.56 4.45 -3.35
N LEU A 127 -0.42 4.86 -2.08
CA LEU A 127 -1.25 4.37 -0.98
C LEU A 127 -2.75 4.59 -1.25
N ARG A 128 -3.15 5.79 -1.65
CA ARG A 128 -4.54 6.11 -2.01
C ARG A 128 -5.04 5.29 -3.20
N TYR A 129 -4.18 5.04 -4.20
CA TYR A 129 -4.54 4.23 -5.36
C TYR A 129 -4.88 2.79 -4.94
N ILE A 130 -4.01 2.16 -4.14
CA ILE A 130 -4.24 0.83 -3.60
C ILE A 130 -5.49 0.81 -2.72
N ALA A 131 -5.60 1.77 -1.79
CA ALA A 131 -6.71 1.89 -0.86
C ALA A 131 -8.08 2.03 -1.55
N ARG A 132 -8.17 2.81 -2.64
CA ARG A 132 -9.40 2.92 -3.44
C ARG A 132 -9.83 1.60 -4.07
N LYS A 133 -8.90 0.76 -4.48
CA LYS A 133 -9.20 -0.58 -5.04
C LYS A 133 -9.77 -1.52 -3.97
N HIS A 134 -9.49 -1.26 -2.68
CA HIS A 134 -9.85 -2.11 -1.55
C HIS A 134 -10.82 -1.45 -0.56
N ASN A 135 -11.46 -0.32 -0.93
CA ASN A 135 -12.41 0.41 -0.09
C ASN A 135 -11.84 0.82 1.29
N MET A 136 -10.57 1.28 1.31
CA MET A 136 -9.86 1.65 2.55
C MET A 136 -9.58 3.16 2.68
N CYS A 137 -10.43 4.01 2.08
CA CYS A 137 -10.28 5.48 2.10
C CYS A 137 -11.29 6.19 3.03
N GLY A 138 -11.98 5.45 3.93
CA GLY A 138 -13.10 5.96 4.71
C GLY A 138 -14.43 5.91 3.93
N GLU A 139 -15.53 5.70 4.64
CA GLU A 139 -16.87 5.58 4.05
C GLU A 139 -17.65 6.89 4.23
N THR A 140 -17.68 7.42 5.44
CA THR A 140 -18.36 8.68 5.77
C THR A 140 -17.47 9.88 5.48
N GLU A 141 -18.07 11.06 5.36
CA GLU A 141 -17.33 12.31 5.19
C GLU A 141 -16.39 12.58 6.38
N GLU A 142 -16.86 12.31 7.60
CA GLU A 142 -16.05 12.46 8.81
C GLU A 142 -14.80 11.56 8.78
N GLU A 143 -14.96 10.29 8.40
CA GLU A 143 -13.83 9.37 8.23
C GLU A 143 -12.85 9.87 7.18
N LYS A 144 -13.34 10.37 6.04
CA LYS A 144 -12.50 10.92 4.96
C LYS A 144 -11.73 12.16 5.42
N ILE A 145 -12.38 13.07 6.15
CA ILE A 145 -11.70 14.24 6.73
C ILE A 145 -10.59 13.78 7.67
N ARG A 146 -10.83 12.80 8.53
CA ARG A 146 -9.83 12.25 9.44
C ARG A 146 -8.66 11.59 8.68
N VAL A 147 -8.96 10.86 7.61
CA VAL A 147 -7.97 10.27 6.72
C VAL A 147 -7.07 11.35 6.12
N ASP A 148 -7.65 12.41 5.55
CA ASP A 148 -6.90 13.48 4.91
C ASP A 148 -6.03 14.26 5.92
N VAL A 149 -6.55 14.55 7.11
CA VAL A 149 -5.80 15.23 8.19
C VAL A 149 -4.62 14.36 8.63
N LEU A 150 -4.88 13.08 8.93
CA LEU A 150 -3.82 12.20 9.44
C LEU A 150 -2.75 11.89 8.40
N GLU A 151 -3.09 11.76 7.11
CA GLU A 151 -2.11 11.55 6.05
C GLU A 151 -1.07 12.67 6.04
N ASN A 152 -1.54 13.92 6.10
CA ASN A 152 -0.64 15.07 6.08
C ASN A 152 0.17 15.16 7.39
N GLN A 153 -0.48 14.97 8.54
CA GLN A 153 0.22 15.00 9.84
C GLN A 153 1.28 13.90 9.96
N ALA A 154 0.98 12.69 9.48
CA ALA A 154 1.95 11.61 9.47
C ALA A 154 3.17 11.93 8.59
N ASN A 155 2.94 12.53 7.43
CA ASN A 155 4.02 13.01 6.56
C ASN A 155 4.90 14.04 7.25
N ASP A 156 4.32 15.10 7.80
CA ASP A 156 5.07 16.17 8.47
C ASP A 156 5.93 15.59 9.60
N THR A 157 5.36 14.66 10.36
CA THR A 157 6.05 14.01 11.49
C THR A 157 7.18 13.11 11.02
N SER A 158 6.97 12.34 9.97
CA SER A 158 8.01 11.48 9.37
C SER A 158 9.15 12.32 8.77
N GLU A 159 8.82 13.41 8.07
CA GLU A 159 9.80 14.31 7.46
C GLU A 159 10.65 15.04 8.49
N ALA A 160 10.05 15.42 9.63
CA ALA A 160 10.77 16.05 10.73
C ALA A 160 11.89 15.14 11.27
N LEU A 161 11.60 13.83 11.47
CA LEU A 161 12.60 12.88 11.91
C LEU A 161 13.64 12.60 10.81
N ALA A 162 13.19 12.45 9.57
CA ALA A 162 14.09 12.24 8.44
C ALA A 162 15.07 13.41 8.29
N SER A 163 14.58 14.66 8.37
CA SER A 163 15.41 15.87 8.31
C SER A 163 16.51 15.87 9.38
N LEU A 164 16.19 15.45 10.61
CA LEU A 164 17.19 15.28 11.66
C LEU A 164 18.22 14.20 11.26
N CYS A 165 17.74 13.04 10.80
CA CYS A 165 18.60 11.89 10.51
C CYS A 165 19.53 12.10 9.32
N TYR A 166 19.19 12.99 8.39
CA TYR A 166 20.04 13.40 7.27
C TYR A 166 20.89 14.64 7.55
N SER A 167 20.72 15.28 8.72
CA SER A 167 21.48 16.47 9.07
C SER A 167 22.93 16.13 9.37
N PRO A 168 23.91 16.86 8.85
CA PRO A 168 25.31 16.72 9.27
C PRO A 168 25.52 17.06 10.76
N ASP A 169 24.63 17.87 11.36
CA ASP A 169 24.63 18.23 12.79
C ASP A 169 23.83 17.24 13.66
N PHE A 170 23.53 16.03 13.17
CA PHE A 170 22.69 15.04 13.85
C PHE A 170 23.00 14.88 15.33
N GLU A 171 24.24 14.61 15.69
CA GLU A 171 24.65 14.37 17.09
C GLU A 171 24.38 15.58 18.00
N LYS A 172 24.54 16.80 17.46
CA LYS A 172 24.27 18.04 18.17
C LYS A 172 22.76 18.29 18.37
N LEU A 173 21.95 17.96 17.35
CA LEU A 173 20.51 18.24 17.33
C LEU A 173 19.70 17.17 18.07
N LYS A 174 20.16 15.91 18.05
CA LYS A 174 19.48 14.75 18.63
C LYS A 174 19.02 14.95 20.07
N PRO A 175 19.84 15.46 21.03
CA PRO A 175 19.39 15.62 22.41
C PRO A 175 18.22 16.59 22.58
N GLY A 176 18.14 17.64 21.76
CA GLY A 176 17.02 18.57 21.72
C GLY A 176 15.77 17.89 21.18
N TYR A 177 15.92 17.20 20.04
CA TYR A 177 14.83 16.51 19.39
C TYR A 177 14.18 15.42 20.27
N LEU A 178 14.98 14.65 21.01
CA LEU A 178 14.45 13.64 21.95
C LEU A 178 13.51 14.25 23.00
N LYS A 179 13.77 15.48 23.44
CA LYS A 179 12.91 16.19 24.41
C LYS A 179 11.58 16.62 23.79
N GLU A 180 11.53 16.81 22.48
CA GLU A 180 10.33 17.22 21.74
C GLU A 180 9.42 16.05 21.35
N ILE A 181 9.92 14.81 21.40
CA ILE A 181 9.16 13.64 20.92
C ILE A 181 7.82 13.48 21.66
N PRO A 182 7.71 13.62 22.99
CA PRO A 182 6.41 13.52 23.68
C PRO A 182 5.35 14.49 23.12
N GLU A 183 5.75 15.74 22.83
CA GLU A 183 4.85 16.74 22.26
C GLU A 183 4.43 16.38 20.83
N LYS A 184 5.25 15.64 20.09
CA LYS A 184 4.91 15.14 18.74
C LYS A 184 3.98 13.91 18.81
N MET A 185 4.11 13.06 19.83
CA MET A 185 3.30 11.85 20.00
C MET A 185 1.92 12.14 20.62
N LYS A 186 1.83 13.14 21.48
CA LYS A 186 0.60 13.52 22.17
C LYS A 186 -0.57 13.78 21.20
N PRO A 187 -0.44 14.58 20.11
CA PRO A 187 -1.53 14.78 19.16
C PRO A 187 -2.01 13.49 18.50
N PHE A 188 -1.13 12.53 18.20
CA PHE A 188 -1.54 11.21 17.68
C PHE A 188 -2.39 10.45 18.71
N SER A 189 -1.98 10.48 19.98
CA SER A 189 -2.73 9.83 21.06
C SER A 189 -4.11 10.46 21.24
N GLU A 190 -4.21 11.78 21.25
CA GLU A 190 -5.47 12.50 21.36
C GLU A 190 -6.36 12.27 20.12
N PHE A 191 -5.79 12.29 18.93
CA PHE A 191 -6.51 12.06 17.67
C PHE A 191 -7.04 10.62 17.57
N LEU A 192 -6.28 9.60 17.99
CA LEU A 192 -6.76 8.23 18.08
C LEU A 192 -7.87 8.12 19.13
N GLY A 193 -7.64 8.70 20.32
CA GLY A 193 -8.57 8.64 21.43
C GLY A 193 -8.88 7.19 21.86
N LYS A 194 -10.16 6.83 21.88
CA LYS A 194 -10.65 5.49 22.24
C LYS A 194 -10.96 4.61 21.02
N ARG A 195 -10.70 5.11 19.80
CA ARG A 195 -11.02 4.38 18.57
C ARG A 195 -10.06 3.22 18.37
N PRO A 196 -10.51 2.13 17.74
CA PRO A 196 -9.61 1.05 17.35
C PRO A 196 -8.64 1.47 16.23
N TRP A 197 -9.08 2.32 15.30
CA TRP A 197 -8.32 2.81 14.15
C TRP A 197 -8.45 4.33 14.06
N PHE A 198 -7.50 4.97 13.41
CA PHE A 198 -7.40 6.43 13.42
C PHE A 198 -8.58 7.15 12.75
N ALA A 199 -9.17 6.55 11.70
CA ALA A 199 -10.34 7.12 11.03
C ALA A 199 -11.65 6.78 11.74
N GLY A 200 -11.75 5.64 12.43
CA GLY A 200 -12.96 5.17 13.06
C GLY A 200 -12.88 3.71 13.48
N ASP A 201 -13.94 2.94 13.20
CA ASP A 201 -14.03 1.52 13.56
C ASP A 201 -13.41 0.59 12.52
N LYS A 202 -13.16 1.09 11.31
CA LYS A 202 -12.60 0.32 10.20
C LYS A 202 -11.17 0.77 9.90
N LEU A 203 -10.33 -0.21 9.56
CA LEU A 203 -8.96 0.03 9.11
C LEU A 203 -8.97 0.78 7.78
N THR A 204 -8.17 1.83 7.69
CA THR A 204 -7.95 2.62 6.48
C THR A 204 -6.46 2.69 6.15
N TYR A 205 -6.11 3.20 4.95
CA TYR A 205 -4.70 3.26 4.55
C TYR A 205 -3.86 4.19 5.45
N VAL A 206 -4.46 5.16 6.12
CA VAL A 206 -3.72 6.05 7.02
C VAL A 206 -3.27 5.37 8.31
N ASP A 207 -3.89 4.24 8.67
CA ASP A 207 -3.41 3.42 9.79
C ASP A 207 -2.04 2.79 9.47
N PHE A 208 -1.76 2.50 8.20
CA PHE A 208 -0.45 2.01 7.75
C PHE A 208 0.61 3.12 7.81
N LEU A 209 0.25 4.36 7.47
CA LEU A 209 1.11 5.53 7.64
C LEU A 209 1.37 5.83 9.12
N ALA A 210 0.31 5.83 9.93
CA ALA A 210 0.43 6.07 11.37
C ALA A 210 1.28 4.99 12.04
N TYR A 211 1.08 3.71 11.66
CA TYR A 211 1.92 2.61 12.13
C TYR A 211 3.39 2.85 11.77
N ASP A 212 3.67 3.17 10.51
CA ASP A 212 5.03 3.38 10.04
C ASP A 212 5.72 4.53 10.80
N VAL A 213 5.04 5.64 11.00
CA VAL A 213 5.57 6.79 11.76
C VAL A 213 5.80 6.43 13.23
N LEU A 214 4.81 5.86 13.91
CA LEU A 214 4.92 5.53 15.34
C LEU A 214 5.99 4.47 15.60
N ASP A 215 6.10 3.48 14.70
CA ASP A 215 7.15 2.46 14.78
C ASP A 215 8.54 3.03 14.51
N LEU A 216 8.65 3.94 13.54
CA LEU A 216 9.89 4.67 13.26
C LEU A 216 10.39 5.45 14.49
N TYR A 217 9.47 6.14 15.18
CA TYR A 217 9.80 6.84 16.42
C TYR A 217 10.15 5.87 17.54
N ARG A 218 9.47 4.72 17.65
CA ARG A 218 9.79 3.65 18.60
C ARG A 218 11.18 3.05 18.36
N ILE A 219 11.61 2.93 17.10
CA ILE A 219 12.97 2.50 16.75
C ILE A 219 14.00 3.57 17.12
N PHE A 220 13.66 4.85 16.93
CA PHE A 220 14.54 5.98 17.22
C PHE A 220 14.71 6.21 18.73
N ASP A 221 13.61 6.18 19.49
CA ASP A 221 13.54 6.25 20.93
C ASP A 221 12.55 5.20 21.49
N PRO A 222 13.03 4.05 22.01
CA PRO A 222 12.16 2.98 22.50
C PRO A 222 11.19 3.39 23.61
N LYS A 223 11.41 4.53 24.27
CA LYS A 223 10.57 5.02 25.37
C LYS A 223 9.53 6.06 24.91
N CYS A 224 9.57 6.48 23.66
CA CYS A 224 8.76 7.60 23.15
C CYS A 224 7.23 7.42 23.29
N LEU A 225 6.77 6.18 23.47
CA LEU A 225 5.34 5.85 23.61
C LEU A 225 4.94 5.41 25.02
N ASP A 226 5.84 5.52 26.03
CA ASP A 226 5.55 5.00 27.37
C ASP A 226 4.38 5.71 28.04
N GLU A 227 4.19 6.98 27.78
CA GLU A 227 3.09 7.78 28.30
C GLU A 227 1.78 7.65 27.47
N PHE A 228 1.80 6.90 26.34
CA PHE A 228 0.69 6.80 25.40
C PHE A 228 0.20 5.35 25.23
N PRO A 229 -0.51 4.79 26.24
CA PRO A 229 -0.91 3.38 26.21
C PRO A 229 -1.85 3.04 25.03
N ASN A 230 -2.67 3.99 24.56
CA ASN A 230 -3.52 3.79 23.39
C ASN A 230 -2.74 3.66 22.09
N LEU A 231 -1.62 4.39 21.93
CA LEU A 231 -0.72 4.22 20.78
C LEU A 231 -0.01 2.87 20.82
N LYS A 232 0.46 2.44 22.00
CA LYS A 232 1.05 1.10 22.17
C LYS A 232 0.03 0.00 21.84
N ALA A 233 -1.21 0.16 22.30
CA ALA A 233 -2.29 -0.77 21.97
C ALA A 233 -2.64 -0.77 20.46
N PHE A 234 -2.59 0.38 19.80
CA PHE A 234 -2.76 0.49 18.34
C PHE A 234 -1.65 -0.27 17.61
N LEU A 235 -0.37 -0.05 17.95
CA LEU A 235 0.74 -0.78 17.32
C LEU A 235 0.59 -2.29 17.50
N SER A 236 0.30 -2.75 18.71
CA SER A 236 0.11 -4.18 19.00
C SER A 236 -1.07 -4.77 18.21
N ARG A 237 -2.18 -4.03 18.08
CA ARG A 237 -3.34 -4.44 17.28
C ARG A 237 -2.99 -4.53 15.80
N PHE A 238 -2.25 -3.56 15.26
CA PHE A 238 -1.82 -3.55 13.88
C PHE A 238 -0.87 -4.72 13.57
N GLU A 239 0.12 -4.95 14.42
CA GLU A 239 1.06 -6.09 14.32
C GLU A 239 0.36 -7.45 14.45
N GLY A 240 -0.76 -7.49 15.19
CA GLY A 240 -1.61 -8.68 15.36
C GLY A 240 -2.53 -8.99 14.18
N LEU A 241 -2.63 -8.13 13.17
CA LEU A 241 -3.35 -8.46 11.94
C LEU A 241 -2.69 -9.65 11.25
N GLU A 242 -3.45 -10.68 10.94
CA GLU A 242 -2.94 -11.99 10.48
C GLU A 242 -1.94 -11.86 9.33
N ARG A 243 -2.30 -11.12 8.27
CA ARG A 243 -1.43 -10.92 7.11
C ARG A 243 -0.20 -10.07 7.41
N ILE A 244 -0.35 -9.03 8.24
CA ILE A 244 0.77 -8.19 8.68
C ILE A 244 1.74 -9.02 9.53
N SER A 245 1.23 -9.77 10.50
CA SER A 245 2.04 -10.65 11.33
C SER A 245 2.77 -11.72 10.51
N ALA A 246 2.11 -12.31 9.51
CA ALA A 246 2.73 -13.27 8.58
C ALA A 246 3.85 -12.61 7.75
N TYR A 247 3.60 -11.43 7.20
CA TYR A 247 4.59 -10.67 6.44
C TYR A 247 5.80 -10.30 7.29
N MET A 248 5.59 -9.78 8.50
CA MET A 248 6.68 -9.40 9.40
C MET A 248 7.58 -10.57 9.81
N ARG A 249 7.08 -11.81 9.77
CA ARG A 249 7.89 -13.02 10.01
C ARG A 249 8.53 -13.59 8.75
N SER A 250 8.21 -13.06 7.58
CA SER A 250 8.74 -13.55 6.31
C SER A 250 10.12 -12.94 6.00
N SER A 251 10.89 -13.60 5.13
CA SER A 251 12.16 -13.08 4.61
C SER A 251 12.00 -11.85 3.70
N ARG A 252 10.77 -11.51 3.30
CA ARG A 252 10.47 -10.33 2.48
C ARG A 252 10.34 -9.06 3.31
N PHE A 253 10.13 -9.20 4.63
CA PHE A 253 10.02 -8.05 5.52
C PHE A 253 11.35 -7.30 5.63
N LEU A 254 11.30 -6.00 5.40
CA LEU A 254 12.46 -5.13 5.37
C LEU A 254 12.33 -4.04 6.44
N PRO A 255 12.68 -4.31 7.71
CA PRO A 255 12.62 -3.32 8.78
C PRO A 255 13.79 -2.33 8.72
N HIS A 256 14.93 -2.77 8.20
CA HIS A 256 16.18 -2.01 8.07
C HIS A 256 16.82 -2.22 6.70
N PRO A 257 17.69 -1.28 6.23
CA PRO A 257 17.93 0.05 6.80
C PRO A 257 16.69 0.95 6.71
N VAL A 258 16.54 1.86 7.67
CA VAL A 258 15.42 2.81 7.71
C VAL A 258 15.57 3.87 6.63
N TYR A 259 16.78 4.43 6.53
CA TYR A 259 17.15 5.49 5.60
C TYR A 259 18.29 5.07 4.68
N SER A 260 18.58 5.89 3.69
CA SER A 260 19.67 5.64 2.74
C SER A 260 21.04 5.76 3.42
N LYS A 261 22.07 5.27 2.74
CA LYS A 261 23.48 5.35 3.20
C LYS A 261 23.97 6.77 3.46
N MET A 262 23.26 7.78 2.96
CA MET A 262 23.58 9.20 3.18
C MET A 262 23.11 9.72 4.55
N ALA A 263 22.24 9.01 5.23
CA ALA A 263 21.75 9.41 6.55
C ALA A 263 22.81 9.18 7.63
N MET A 264 22.77 9.99 8.69
CA MET A 264 23.65 9.87 9.86
C MET A 264 23.14 8.81 10.85
N TRP A 265 21.84 8.46 10.75
CA TRP A 265 21.18 7.44 11.56
C TRP A 265 20.24 6.59 10.73
N GLY A 266 20.08 5.31 11.11
CA GLY A 266 19.14 4.39 10.46
C GLY A 266 19.58 3.92 9.05
N ASN A 267 20.85 4.06 8.72
CA ASN A 267 21.44 3.70 7.43
C ASN A 267 22.06 2.29 7.40
N LYS A 268 21.85 1.51 8.46
CA LYS A 268 22.32 0.12 8.62
C LYS A 268 21.19 -0.81 9.02
#